data_08938079a76f2ac4a08753f519dcab16
#
_entry.id   08938079a76f2ac4a08753f519dcab16
#
_cell.length_a   1.000
_cell.length_b   1.000
_cell.length_c   1.000
_cell.angle_alpha   90.00
_cell.angle_beta   90.00
_cell.angle_gamma   90.00
#
_symmetry.space_group_name_H-M   'P 1'
#
loop_
_entity.id
_entity.type
_entity.pdbx_description
1 polymer ?
#
loop_
_entity_poly.entity_id
_entity_poly.type
_entity_poly.pdbx_seq_one_letter_code
_entity_poly.pdbx_strand_id
1 'polypeptide(L)'
;MLTWSNTQTTGELQPNGPVAGPAYVSGQNPFTVFIWDATARRMTQAGGGSATIVQEAMRTSPTCYMRGLSEHLRIQTNSPAPWIWRRICFKTKDDRFIASDPGDTASGPQRYVSFYENTVVGYTRQFYQLSGNGGTNRTTATYNNILDVLFKGAQGIDFVDFTLAHVDTRRVDLAYDKVTKLASGNDSGVLREFKRWHPMNKNLVYDDDEQGEIEVSSAYSVNDKRGMGNYMVMDIFAPGLGATDNDKLAISSNASLYWHEK
;
A
#
# COMPACT_ATOMS: atom_id res chain seq x y z
N MET A 1 5.20 12.88 1.13
CA MET A 1 3.80 12.35 1.09
C MET A 1 3.33 12.13 2.51
N LEU A 2 2.23 12.76 2.88
CA LEU A 2 1.61 12.59 4.20
C LEU A 2 0.94 11.22 4.33
N THR A 3 0.83 10.73 5.57
CA THR A 3 0.10 9.49 5.86
C THR A 3 -1.41 9.70 5.72
N TRP A 4 -2.05 8.80 4.97
CA TRP A 4 -3.50 8.67 4.87
C TRP A 4 -3.91 7.23 5.12
N SER A 5 -5.01 7.04 5.83
CA SER A 5 -5.50 5.71 6.20
C SER A 5 -7.00 5.60 6.11
N ASN A 6 -7.47 4.41 5.75
CA ASN A 6 -8.88 4.05 5.84
C ASN A 6 -9.26 3.39 7.17
N THR A 7 -8.40 3.48 8.20
CA THR A 7 -8.69 2.92 9.53
C THR A 7 -8.92 4.00 10.57
N GLN A 8 -9.80 3.73 11.53
CA GLN A 8 -10.08 4.56 12.71
C GLN A 8 -9.17 4.15 13.89
N THR A 9 -9.17 4.95 14.96
CA THR A 9 -8.46 4.65 16.20
C THR A 9 -8.85 3.31 16.84
N THR A 10 -10.05 2.82 16.55
CA THR A 10 -10.53 1.48 16.94
C THR A 10 -9.89 0.35 16.13
N GLY A 11 -9.18 0.63 15.03
CA GLY A 11 -8.67 -0.35 14.09
C GLY A 11 -9.71 -0.83 13.07
N GLU A 12 -10.92 -0.28 13.09
CA GLU A 12 -11.97 -0.53 12.10
C GLU A 12 -11.80 0.37 10.88
N LEU A 13 -12.53 0.06 9.80
CA LEU A 13 -12.51 0.88 8.59
C LEU A 13 -13.25 2.21 8.80
N GLN A 14 -12.72 3.27 8.20
CA GLN A 14 -13.38 4.58 8.13
C GLN A 14 -14.65 4.50 7.27
N PRO A 15 -15.79 5.02 7.74
CA PRO A 15 -17.06 4.94 6.99
C PRO A 15 -17.05 5.76 5.69
N ASN A 16 -16.25 6.84 5.62
CA ASN A 16 -16.24 7.80 4.52
C ASN A 16 -14.95 7.75 3.68
N GLY A 17 -14.18 6.66 3.78
CA GLY A 17 -12.92 6.49 3.05
C GLY A 17 -11.69 7.02 3.79
N PRO A 18 -10.52 7.03 3.13
CA PRO A 18 -9.27 7.40 3.76
C PRO A 18 -9.24 8.85 4.25
N VAL A 19 -8.63 9.06 5.41
CA VAL A 19 -8.41 10.39 6.03
C VAL A 19 -6.93 10.58 6.36
N ALA A 20 -6.52 11.85 6.52
CA ALA A 20 -5.17 12.17 6.98
C ALA A 20 -4.96 11.70 8.42
N GLY A 21 -3.89 10.99 8.66
CA GLY A 21 -3.52 10.51 9.99
C GLY A 21 -2.90 9.12 10.00
N PRO A 22 -2.54 8.61 11.18
CA PRO A 22 -1.99 7.28 11.36
C PRO A 22 -2.96 6.18 10.90
N ALA A 23 -2.42 5.05 10.47
CA ALA A 23 -3.19 3.83 10.36
C ALA A 23 -3.20 3.10 11.70
N TYR A 24 -4.34 2.51 12.03
CA TYR A 24 -4.55 1.77 13.28
C TYR A 24 -4.86 0.31 12.99
N VAL A 25 -4.34 -0.55 13.83
CA VAL A 25 -4.53 -2.01 13.78
C VAL A 25 -5.06 -2.47 15.14
N SER A 26 -6.10 -3.30 15.14
CA SER A 26 -6.65 -3.92 16.34
C SER A 26 -6.06 -5.30 16.60
N GLY A 27 -5.76 -5.61 17.86
CA GLY A 27 -5.30 -6.91 18.30
C GLY A 27 -6.35 -8.03 18.18
N GLN A 28 -7.61 -7.68 17.92
CA GLN A 28 -8.66 -8.65 17.64
C GLN A 28 -8.53 -9.27 16.22
N ASN A 29 -7.91 -8.54 15.28
CA ASN A 29 -7.76 -9.03 13.91
C ASN A 29 -6.54 -9.93 13.81
N PRO A 30 -6.67 -11.20 13.35
CA PRO A 30 -5.53 -12.11 13.25
C PRO A 30 -4.47 -11.61 12.27
N PHE A 31 -4.90 -10.92 11.22
CA PHE A 31 -4.02 -10.24 10.25
C PHE A 31 -4.67 -8.93 9.79
N THR A 32 -3.84 -7.89 9.69
CA THR A 32 -4.22 -6.63 9.04
C THR A 32 -3.24 -6.38 7.89
N VAL A 33 -3.77 -6.24 6.68
CA VAL A 33 -3.00 -6.06 5.46
C VAL A 33 -3.24 -4.68 4.89
N PHE A 34 -2.19 -3.90 4.78
CA PHE A 34 -2.17 -2.62 4.05
C PHE A 34 -1.41 -2.79 2.74
N ILE A 35 -1.91 -2.19 1.67
CA ILE A 35 -1.24 -2.18 0.37
C ILE A 35 -1.32 -0.80 -0.27
N TRP A 36 -0.25 -0.45 -1.01
CA TRP A 36 -0.12 0.85 -1.64
C TRP A 36 0.82 0.78 -2.85
N ASP A 37 0.45 1.44 -3.93
CA ASP A 37 1.32 1.69 -5.08
C ASP A 37 2.11 2.99 -4.86
N ALA A 38 3.40 2.85 -4.61
CA ALA A 38 4.29 3.97 -4.35
C ALA A 38 4.61 4.78 -5.62
N THR A 39 4.47 4.17 -6.79
CA THR A 39 4.85 4.75 -8.07
C THR A 39 3.69 5.35 -8.84
N ALA A 40 2.45 5.17 -8.39
CA ALA A 40 1.28 5.73 -9.06
C ALA A 40 1.37 7.28 -9.16
N ARG A 41 1.45 7.80 -10.40
CA ARG A 41 1.55 9.24 -10.71
C ARG A 41 0.85 9.55 -12.02
N ARG A 42 0.04 10.60 -12.05
CA ARG A 42 -0.61 11.11 -13.26
C ARG A 42 0.16 12.30 -13.84
N MET A 43 -0.05 12.57 -15.12
CA MET A 43 0.40 13.81 -15.77
C MET A 43 -0.65 14.93 -15.66
N THR A 44 -1.87 14.61 -15.19
CA THR A 44 -2.96 15.57 -14.99
C THR A 44 -3.23 15.76 -13.51
N GLN A 45 -3.57 16.98 -13.12
CA GLN A 45 -3.95 17.31 -11.74
C GLN A 45 -5.29 16.66 -11.35
N ALA A 46 -5.51 16.40 -10.07
CA ALA A 46 -6.79 15.87 -9.56
C ALA A 46 -7.99 16.79 -9.86
N GLY A 47 -7.76 18.09 -10.03
CA GLY A 47 -8.76 19.10 -10.43
C GLY A 47 -8.87 19.33 -11.94
N GLY A 48 -8.18 18.57 -12.78
CA GLY A 48 -8.01 18.80 -14.21
C GLY A 48 -6.87 19.78 -14.52
N GLY A 49 -6.35 19.71 -15.73
CA GLY A 49 -5.18 20.48 -16.18
C GLY A 49 -3.90 19.65 -16.19
N SER A 50 -3.02 19.97 -17.14
CA SER A 50 -1.75 19.26 -17.30
C SER A 50 -0.76 19.61 -16.18
N ALA A 51 0.08 18.63 -15.83
CA ALA A 51 1.19 18.85 -14.93
C ALA A 51 2.17 19.86 -15.53
N THR A 52 2.77 20.67 -14.67
CA THR A 52 3.82 21.62 -15.05
C THR A 52 5.12 21.27 -14.32
N ILE A 53 6.26 21.68 -14.88
CA ILE A 53 7.62 21.41 -14.33
C ILE A 53 7.77 21.91 -12.88
N VAL A 54 7.01 22.95 -12.48
CA VAL A 54 7.01 23.47 -11.10
C VAL A 54 6.31 22.55 -10.11
N GLN A 55 5.58 21.55 -10.57
CA GLN A 55 4.83 20.60 -9.71
C GLN A 55 5.67 19.34 -9.51
N GLU A 56 6.67 19.42 -8.66
CA GLU A 56 7.65 18.34 -8.39
C GLU A 56 7.04 16.99 -7.96
N ALA A 57 5.79 16.97 -7.52
CA ALA A 57 5.09 15.74 -7.12
C ALA A 57 4.42 15.00 -8.30
N MET A 58 4.33 15.66 -9.45
CA MET A 58 3.69 15.15 -10.68
C MET A 58 4.77 14.84 -11.71
N ARG A 59 4.47 13.92 -12.61
CA ARG A 59 5.33 13.63 -13.75
C ARG A 59 4.92 14.45 -14.98
N THR A 60 5.87 14.71 -15.85
CA THR A 60 5.67 15.39 -17.13
C THR A 60 6.04 14.52 -18.34
N SER A 61 6.51 13.29 -18.08
CA SER A 61 6.93 12.32 -19.10
C SER A 61 6.23 10.98 -18.91
N PRO A 62 5.85 10.27 -19.98
CA PRO A 62 5.32 8.92 -19.90
C PRO A 62 6.37 7.88 -19.45
N THR A 63 7.66 8.24 -19.53
CA THR A 63 8.76 7.36 -19.10
C THR A 63 9.63 8.07 -18.07
N CYS A 64 9.67 7.51 -16.87
CA CYS A 64 10.44 8.03 -15.75
C CYS A 64 11.50 7.02 -15.29
N TYR A 65 12.72 7.47 -15.03
CA TYR A 65 13.74 6.63 -14.39
C TYR A 65 13.59 6.72 -12.89
N MET A 66 12.98 5.68 -12.28
CA MET A 66 12.75 5.62 -10.83
C MET A 66 14.05 5.36 -10.09
N ARG A 67 14.43 6.28 -9.18
CA ARG A 67 15.59 6.12 -8.29
C ARG A 67 15.25 5.27 -7.08
N GLY A 68 14.14 5.55 -6.44
CA GLY A 68 13.70 4.81 -5.28
C GLY A 68 12.71 5.56 -4.38
N LEU A 69 12.28 4.87 -3.35
CA LEU A 69 11.36 5.35 -2.33
C LEU A 69 12.09 5.49 -0.99
N SER A 70 12.03 6.67 -0.38
CA SER A 70 12.45 6.91 1.00
C SER A 70 11.23 6.95 1.91
N GLU A 71 11.28 6.24 3.02
CA GLU A 71 10.24 6.29 4.05
C GLU A 71 10.84 6.48 5.45
N HIS A 72 10.24 7.37 6.23
CA HIS A 72 10.45 7.47 7.66
C HIS A 72 9.16 7.04 8.36
N LEU A 73 9.18 5.89 9.00
CA LEU A 73 8.05 5.24 9.65
C LEU A 73 8.16 5.36 11.16
N ARG A 74 7.04 5.64 11.82
CA ARG A 74 6.90 5.55 13.28
C ARG A 74 5.80 4.55 13.60
N ILE A 75 6.13 3.56 14.41
CA ILE A 75 5.20 2.54 14.90
C ILE A 75 5.14 2.65 16.41
N GLN A 76 3.94 2.67 16.95
CA GLN A 76 3.69 2.69 18.39
C GLN A 76 2.55 1.75 18.76
N THR A 77 2.66 1.14 19.95
CA THR A 77 1.61 0.31 20.54
C THR A 77 1.16 0.92 21.86
N ASN A 78 -0.08 0.66 22.24
CA ASN A 78 -0.64 1.16 23.52
C ASN A 78 -0.52 0.16 24.67
N SER A 79 -0.02 -1.04 24.40
CA SER A 79 0.05 -2.13 25.37
C SER A 79 1.32 -2.96 25.18
N PRO A 80 1.67 -3.85 26.15
CA PRO A 80 2.83 -4.74 26.04
C PRO A 80 2.65 -5.87 25.04
N ALA A 81 1.44 -6.07 24.48
CA ALA A 81 1.17 -7.13 23.52
C ALA A 81 2.18 -7.11 22.38
N PRO A 82 2.85 -8.24 22.06
CA PRO A 82 3.80 -8.28 20.98
C PRO A 82 3.09 -8.27 19.63
N TRP A 83 3.78 -7.73 18.62
CA TRP A 83 3.29 -7.69 17.24
C TRP A 83 4.35 -8.21 16.29
N ILE A 84 3.90 -8.84 15.22
CA ILE A 84 4.71 -9.17 14.05
C ILE A 84 4.35 -8.20 12.94
N TRP A 85 5.36 -7.60 12.34
CA TRP A 85 5.25 -6.76 11.17
C TRP A 85 6.07 -7.35 10.03
N ARG A 86 5.42 -7.78 8.96
CA ARG A 86 6.06 -8.17 7.71
C ARG A 86 5.83 -7.09 6.66
N ARG A 87 6.93 -6.64 6.07
CA ARG A 87 6.87 -5.72 4.92
C ARG A 87 7.38 -6.45 3.70
N ILE A 88 6.58 -6.41 2.63
CA ILE A 88 6.89 -6.95 1.32
C ILE A 88 6.82 -5.81 0.31
N CYS A 89 7.92 -5.57 -0.44
CA CYS A 89 7.91 -4.63 -1.56
C CYS A 89 8.24 -5.41 -2.83
N PHE A 90 7.45 -5.19 -3.86
CA PHE A 90 7.57 -5.93 -5.11
C PHE A 90 7.14 -5.07 -6.29
N LYS A 91 7.58 -5.47 -7.49
CA LYS A 91 7.16 -4.87 -8.75
C LYS A 91 6.21 -5.81 -9.47
N THR A 92 5.16 -5.25 -10.05
CA THR A 92 4.14 -6.01 -10.74
C THR A 92 3.50 -5.20 -11.86
N LYS A 93 2.96 -5.91 -12.84
CA LYS A 93 2.10 -5.39 -13.92
C LYS A 93 0.71 -6.00 -13.87
N ASP A 94 0.40 -6.75 -12.82
CA ASP A 94 -0.87 -7.43 -12.66
C ASP A 94 -1.93 -6.46 -12.13
N ASP A 95 -3.01 -6.32 -12.87
CA ASP A 95 -4.11 -5.39 -12.61
C ASP A 95 -4.85 -5.66 -11.30
N ARG A 96 -4.76 -6.90 -10.78
CA ARG A 96 -5.36 -7.27 -9.49
C ARG A 96 -4.81 -6.50 -8.30
N PHE A 97 -3.63 -5.91 -8.43
CA PHE A 97 -3.04 -5.07 -7.37
C PHE A 97 -3.46 -3.60 -7.44
N ILE A 98 -4.09 -3.16 -8.53
CA ILE A 98 -4.37 -1.73 -8.76
C ILE A 98 -5.85 -1.36 -8.67
N ALA A 99 -6.75 -2.32 -8.87
CA ALA A 99 -8.19 -2.08 -8.89
C ALA A 99 -8.97 -3.04 -8.00
N SER A 100 -10.17 -2.61 -7.57
CA SER A 100 -11.12 -3.48 -6.88
C SER A 100 -11.65 -4.57 -7.81
N ASP A 101 -11.79 -5.78 -7.28
CA ASP A 101 -12.53 -6.85 -7.93
C ASP A 101 -14.03 -6.50 -8.00
N PRO A 102 -14.72 -6.83 -9.12
CA PRO A 102 -16.17 -6.63 -9.24
C PRO A 102 -17.01 -7.39 -8.22
N GLY A 103 -16.48 -8.46 -7.63
CA GLY A 103 -17.14 -9.24 -6.57
C GLY A 103 -17.11 -8.60 -5.19
N ASP A 104 -16.40 -7.47 -5.01
CA ASP A 104 -16.40 -6.75 -3.75
C ASP A 104 -17.72 -6.01 -3.51
N THR A 105 -18.16 -6.00 -2.25
CA THR A 105 -19.35 -5.24 -1.83
C THR A 105 -19.04 -3.81 -1.41
N ALA A 106 -17.76 -3.46 -1.27
CA ALA A 106 -17.34 -2.08 -0.99
C ALA A 106 -17.72 -1.14 -2.14
N SER A 107 -18.25 0.03 -1.81
CA SER A 107 -18.72 1.03 -2.78
C SER A 107 -18.20 2.42 -2.45
N GLY A 108 -18.21 3.30 -3.45
CA GLY A 108 -17.80 4.69 -3.28
C GLY A 108 -16.39 4.84 -2.69
N PRO A 109 -16.20 5.68 -1.65
CA PRO A 109 -14.90 5.93 -1.04
C PRO A 109 -14.25 4.73 -0.36
N GLN A 110 -15.02 3.65 -0.15
CA GLN A 110 -14.54 2.43 0.50
C GLN A 110 -14.06 1.36 -0.50
N ARG A 111 -14.25 1.59 -1.81
CA ARG A 111 -13.65 0.72 -2.83
C ARG A 111 -12.13 0.79 -2.73
N TYR A 112 -11.50 -0.36 -2.90
CA TYR A 112 -10.04 -0.42 -2.95
C TYR A 112 -9.50 0.44 -4.10
N VAL A 113 -8.51 1.25 -3.78
CA VAL A 113 -7.66 1.96 -4.71
C VAL A 113 -6.22 1.82 -4.24
N SER A 114 -5.30 1.54 -5.13
CA SER A 114 -3.90 1.31 -4.77
C SER A 114 -3.14 2.60 -4.42
N PHE A 115 -3.66 3.77 -4.79
CA PHE A 115 -3.12 5.09 -4.41
C PHE A 115 -4.23 6.08 -4.15
N TYR A 116 -3.91 7.14 -3.43
CA TYR A 116 -4.84 8.24 -3.18
C TYR A 116 -4.15 9.59 -3.47
N GLU A 117 -4.81 10.39 -4.28
CA GLU A 117 -4.44 11.77 -4.60
C GLU A 117 -5.53 12.71 -4.13
N ASN A 118 -5.14 13.75 -3.43
CA ASN A 118 -6.05 14.77 -2.92
C ASN A 118 -5.72 16.12 -3.56
N THR A 119 -6.74 16.92 -3.89
CA THR A 119 -6.57 18.23 -4.53
C THR A 119 -5.78 19.24 -3.71
N VAL A 120 -5.74 19.07 -2.37
CA VAL A 120 -5.08 20.01 -1.45
C VAL A 120 -3.66 19.54 -1.09
N VAL A 121 -3.48 18.25 -0.81
CA VAL A 121 -2.20 17.71 -0.31
C VAL A 121 -1.42 16.92 -1.37
N GLY A 122 -1.99 16.71 -2.54
CA GLY A 122 -1.39 15.91 -3.62
C GLY A 122 -1.35 14.42 -3.30
N TYR A 123 -0.29 13.74 -3.75
CA TYR A 123 -0.11 12.31 -3.53
C TYR A 123 0.17 11.99 -2.07
N THR A 124 -0.49 10.95 -1.55
CA THR A 124 -0.40 10.53 -0.16
C THR A 124 0.37 9.21 0.01
N ARG A 125 0.96 8.99 1.17
CA ARG A 125 1.41 7.68 1.62
C ARG A 125 0.19 6.94 2.17
N GLN A 126 -0.44 6.15 1.35
CA GLN A 126 -1.67 5.48 1.71
C GLN A 126 -1.42 4.21 2.53
N PHE A 127 -2.18 4.06 3.63
CA PHE A 127 -2.38 2.81 4.33
C PHE A 127 -3.82 2.35 4.09
N TYR A 128 -4.03 1.63 3.00
CA TYR A 128 -5.32 1.05 2.68
C TYR A 128 -5.39 -0.36 3.23
N GLN A 129 -6.22 -0.55 4.26
CA GLN A 129 -6.50 -1.86 4.82
C GLN A 129 -7.45 -2.62 3.90
N LEU A 130 -7.00 -3.78 3.42
CA LEU A 130 -7.86 -4.75 2.77
C LEU A 130 -8.64 -5.52 3.84
N SER A 131 -9.94 -5.70 3.63
CA SER A 131 -10.83 -6.40 4.57
C SER A 131 -11.26 -7.74 3.99
N GLY A 132 -10.86 -8.85 4.65
CA GLY A 132 -11.30 -10.20 4.32
C GLY A 132 -12.54 -10.67 5.07
N ASN A 133 -12.89 -10.04 6.22
CA ASN A 133 -13.95 -10.53 7.11
C ASN A 133 -14.94 -9.45 7.53
N GLY A 134 -16.21 -9.79 7.51
CA GLY A 134 -17.32 -9.08 8.18
C GLY A 134 -17.72 -7.71 7.62
N GLY A 135 -18.94 -7.30 7.81
CA GLY A 135 -19.46 -5.98 7.47
C GLY A 135 -20.01 -5.83 6.04
N THR A 136 -20.64 -4.68 5.79
CA THR A 136 -21.29 -4.34 4.51
C THR A 136 -20.32 -3.83 3.44
N ASN A 137 -19.13 -3.40 3.84
CA ASN A 137 -18.10 -2.81 2.96
C ASN A 137 -16.89 -3.74 2.89
N ARG A 138 -16.99 -4.80 2.07
CA ARG A 138 -15.96 -5.83 1.95
C ARG A 138 -15.14 -5.66 0.70
N THR A 139 -13.83 -5.78 0.85
CA THR A 139 -12.87 -5.97 -0.24
C THR A 139 -12.36 -7.42 -0.27
N THR A 140 -13.26 -8.38 0.00
CA THR A 140 -12.89 -9.79 0.18
C THR A 140 -12.37 -10.41 -1.10
N ALA A 141 -13.00 -10.12 -2.25
CA ALA A 141 -12.55 -10.64 -3.53
C ALA A 141 -11.18 -10.05 -3.92
N THR A 142 -11.01 -8.74 -3.81
CA THR A 142 -9.70 -8.08 -4.02
C THR A 142 -8.64 -8.64 -3.06
N TYR A 143 -8.97 -8.79 -1.77
CA TYR A 143 -8.06 -9.34 -0.77
C TYR A 143 -7.56 -10.74 -1.16
N ASN A 144 -8.48 -11.65 -1.49
CA ASN A 144 -8.13 -13.01 -1.88
C ASN A 144 -7.30 -13.02 -3.16
N ASN A 145 -7.71 -12.27 -4.19
CA ASN A 145 -6.99 -12.19 -5.46
C ASN A 145 -5.55 -11.68 -5.30
N ILE A 146 -5.35 -10.65 -4.46
CA ILE A 146 -4.01 -10.11 -4.18
C ILE A 146 -3.15 -11.16 -3.49
N LEU A 147 -3.69 -11.85 -2.48
CA LEU A 147 -2.93 -12.84 -1.72
C LEU A 147 -2.62 -14.10 -2.54
N ASP A 148 -3.56 -14.56 -3.38
CA ASP A 148 -3.37 -15.70 -4.28
C ASP A 148 -2.32 -15.45 -5.36
N VAL A 149 -2.14 -14.18 -5.76
CA VAL A 149 -1.06 -13.81 -6.69
C VAL A 149 0.27 -13.70 -5.98
N LEU A 150 0.28 -13.06 -4.80
CA LEU A 150 1.50 -12.71 -4.10
C LEU A 150 2.17 -13.92 -3.45
N PHE A 151 1.38 -14.84 -2.87
CA PHE A 151 1.91 -15.99 -2.15
C PHE A 151 1.86 -17.28 -2.98
N LYS A 152 2.84 -18.13 -2.74
CA LYS A 152 2.94 -19.43 -3.41
C LYS A 152 2.00 -20.43 -2.73
N GLY A 153 1.11 -21.03 -3.54
CA GLY A 153 0.12 -21.97 -3.06
C GLY A 153 -1.21 -21.30 -2.70
N ALA A 154 -2.09 -22.02 -2.02
CA ALA A 154 -3.42 -21.56 -1.64
C ALA A 154 -3.53 -21.40 -0.13
N GLN A 155 -4.18 -20.32 0.30
CA GLN A 155 -4.50 -20.10 1.72
C GLN A 155 -5.39 -21.21 2.25
N GLY A 156 -5.08 -21.70 3.45
CA GLY A 156 -5.81 -22.78 4.12
C GLY A 156 -5.42 -24.19 3.65
N ILE A 157 -4.57 -24.31 2.62
CA ILE A 157 -4.04 -25.58 2.10
C ILE A 157 -2.52 -25.62 2.27
N ASP A 158 -1.81 -24.67 1.63
CA ASP A 158 -0.34 -24.63 1.65
C ASP A 158 0.21 -23.74 2.76
N PHE A 159 -0.56 -22.75 3.18
CA PHE A 159 -0.21 -21.86 4.30
C PHE A 159 -1.47 -21.30 4.97
N VAL A 160 -1.32 -20.94 6.25
CA VAL A 160 -2.36 -20.26 7.05
C VAL A 160 -1.84 -18.89 7.53
N ASP A 161 -0.55 -18.81 7.82
CA ASP A 161 0.10 -17.61 8.35
C ASP A 161 0.80 -16.82 7.26
N PHE A 162 0.27 -15.63 6.95
CA PHE A 162 0.84 -14.69 5.97
C PHE A 162 2.19 -14.12 6.38
N THR A 163 2.56 -14.22 7.65
CA THR A 163 3.88 -13.78 8.11
C THR A 163 4.98 -14.79 7.78
N LEU A 164 4.60 -16.04 7.48
CA LEU A 164 5.50 -17.15 7.15
C LEU A 164 5.41 -17.59 5.68
N ALA A 165 4.31 -17.27 4.99
CA ALA A 165 4.05 -17.69 3.62
C ALA A 165 5.14 -17.22 2.65
N HIS A 166 5.55 -18.07 1.72
CA HIS A 166 6.55 -17.73 0.70
C HIS A 166 5.94 -16.87 -0.41
N VAL A 167 6.63 -15.78 -0.76
CA VAL A 167 6.24 -14.94 -1.91
C VAL A 167 6.48 -15.71 -3.22
N ASP A 168 5.53 -15.65 -4.15
CA ASP A 168 5.68 -16.26 -5.47
C ASP A 168 6.46 -15.35 -6.42
N THR A 169 7.76 -15.51 -6.44
CA THR A 169 8.68 -14.75 -7.30
C THR A 169 8.55 -15.07 -8.80
N ARG A 170 7.68 -15.99 -9.20
CA ARG A 170 7.34 -16.22 -10.61
C ARG A 170 6.28 -15.25 -11.11
N ARG A 171 5.44 -14.76 -10.20
CA ARG A 171 4.33 -13.84 -10.52
C ARG A 171 4.68 -12.37 -10.25
N VAL A 172 5.54 -12.11 -9.25
CA VAL A 172 5.98 -10.76 -8.88
C VAL A 172 7.50 -10.68 -8.81
N ASP A 173 8.06 -9.51 -9.14
CA ASP A 173 9.50 -9.23 -8.98
C ASP A 173 9.74 -8.68 -7.57
N LEU A 174 10.15 -9.58 -6.66
CA LEU A 174 10.36 -9.27 -5.24
C LEU A 174 11.57 -8.34 -5.06
N ALA A 175 11.36 -7.20 -4.42
CA ALA A 175 12.41 -6.23 -4.12
C ALA A 175 12.84 -6.24 -2.64
N TYR A 176 11.90 -6.51 -1.72
CA TYR A 176 12.17 -6.52 -0.28
C TYR A 176 11.15 -7.39 0.44
N ASP A 177 11.61 -8.21 1.39
CA ASP A 177 10.75 -8.99 2.28
C ASP A 177 11.44 -9.09 3.64
N LYS A 178 10.78 -8.60 4.68
CA LYS A 178 11.33 -8.64 6.04
C LYS A 178 10.24 -8.72 7.09
N VAL A 179 10.43 -9.66 8.01
CA VAL A 179 9.64 -9.78 9.24
C VAL A 179 10.37 -9.06 10.38
N THR A 180 9.64 -8.22 11.12
CA THR A 180 10.14 -7.47 12.28
C THR A 180 9.24 -7.77 13.48
N LYS A 181 9.82 -8.17 14.59
CA LYS A 181 9.11 -8.34 15.87
C LYS A 181 9.09 -7.00 16.61
N LEU A 182 7.92 -6.62 17.07
CA LEU A 182 7.66 -5.45 17.90
C LEU A 182 7.20 -5.96 19.26
N ALA A 183 8.07 -5.93 20.24
CA ALA A 183 7.77 -6.39 21.60
C ALA A 183 8.25 -5.33 22.59
N SER A 184 7.45 -5.10 23.61
CA SER A 184 7.78 -4.23 24.74
C SER A 184 8.46 -5.03 25.86
N GLY A 185 9.36 -4.38 26.57
CA GLY A 185 9.92 -4.90 27.82
C GLY A 185 9.19 -4.40 29.07
N ASN A 186 8.13 -3.59 28.89
CA ASN A 186 7.34 -3.00 29.97
C ASN A 186 5.87 -2.90 29.57
N ASP A 187 5.01 -2.47 30.48
CA ASP A 187 3.55 -2.36 30.29
C ASP A 187 3.12 -1.16 29.45
N SER A 188 4.05 -0.27 29.08
CA SER A 188 3.73 0.98 28.37
C SER A 188 3.70 0.87 26.86
N GLY A 189 3.95 -0.31 26.30
CA GLY A 189 4.01 -0.52 24.85
C GLY A 189 5.35 -0.15 24.23
N VAL A 190 5.37 0.01 22.91
CA VAL A 190 6.57 0.25 22.09
C VAL A 190 6.39 1.50 21.25
N LEU A 191 7.44 2.31 21.16
CA LEU A 191 7.58 3.35 20.15
C LEU A 191 8.89 3.14 19.41
N ARG A 192 8.82 2.91 18.09
CA ARG A 192 9.99 2.71 17.24
C ARG A 192 9.91 3.50 15.96
N GLU A 193 11.06 3.95 15.50
CA GLU A 193 11.23 4.63 14.23
C GLU A 193 12.10 3.81 13.29
N PHE A 194 11.72 3.81 12.01
CA PHE A 194 12.43 3.09 10.94
C PHE A 194 12.65 4.04 9.76
N LYS A 195 13.89 4.19 9.34
CA LYS A 195 14.25 4.84 8.07
C LYS A 195 14.51 3.76 7.05
N ARG A 196 13.83 3.80 5.91
CA ARG A 196 13.92 2.82 4.84
C ARG A 196 14.22 3.52 3.53
N TRP A 197 15.10 2.91 2.76
CA TRP A 197 15.34 3.25 1.37
C TRP A 197 15.10 2.01 0.52
N HIS A 198 14.22 2.13 -0.47
CA HIS A 198 13.89 1.08 -1.43
C HIS A 198 14.42 1.49 -2.79
N PRO A 199 15.60 1.00 -3.23
CA PRO A 199 16.16 1.33 -4.53
C PRO A 199 15.34 0.67 -5.64
N MET A 200 15.11 1.41 -6.73
CA MET A 200 14.45 0.91 -7.93
C MET A 200 15.42 0.85 -9.09
N ASN A 201 16.07 1.96 -9.44
CA ASN A 201 17.09 2.12 -10.49
C ASN A 201 16.67 1.49 -11.84
N LYS A 202 15.41 1.69 -12.22
CA LYS A 202 14.81 1.16 -13.45
C LYS A 202 13.84 2.17 -14.05
N ASN A 203 13.61 2.06 -15.35
CA ASN A 203 12.58 2.84 -16.02
C ASN A 203 11.19 2.29 -15.65
N LEU A 204 10.26 3.19 -15.39
CA LEU A 204 8.83 2.95 -15.36
C LEU A 204 8.21 3.60 -16.59
N VAL A 205 7.41 2.87 -17.33
CA VAL A 205 6.64 3.37 -18.48
C VAL A 205 5.19 3.36 -18.08
N TYR A 206 4.56 4.53 -18.09
CA TYR A 206 3.14 4.67 -17.75
C TYR A 206 2.26 4.36 -18.97
N ASP A 207 1.05 3.90 -18.71
CA ASP A 207 0.05 3.53 -19.72
C ASP A 207 -0.75 4.76 -20.15
N ASP A 208 -0.03 5.77 -20.66
CA ASP A 208 -0.63 6.97 -21.24
C ASP A 208 -0.99 6.69 -22.68
N ASP A 209 -2.14 7.18 -23.12
CA ASP A 209 -2.64 7.00 -24.49
C ASP A 209 -3.01 8.36 -25.10
N GLU A 210 -2.76 8.51 -26.39
CA GLU A 210 -3.12 9.70 -27.16
C GLU A 210 -4.46 9.44 -27.88
N GLN A 211 -5.45 10.28 -27.60
CA GLN A 211 -6.77 10.23 -28.24
C GLN A 211 -7.05 11.54 -28.99
N GLY A 212 -6.55 11.63 -30.21
CA GLY A 212 -6.66 12.85 -31.03
C GLY A 212 -5.84 14.00 -30.43
N GLU A 213 -6.47 15.09 -29.98
CA GLU A 213 -5.79 16.22 -29.33
C GLU A 213 -5.69 16.09 -27.81
N ILE A 214 -6.16 14.97 -27.23
CA ILE A 214 -6.25 14.78 -25.79
C ILE A 214 -5.32 13.63 -25.37
N GLU A 215 -4.49 13.88 -24.38
CA GLU A 215 -3.70 12.85 -23.72
C GLU A 215 -4.48 12.25 -22.54
N VAL A 216 -4.69 10.93 -22.56
CA VAL A 216 -5.30 10.18 -21.46
C VAL A 216 -4.18 9.68 -20.56
N SER A 217 -4.01 10.33 -19.42
CA SER A 217 -2.97 10.00 -18.45
C SER A 217 -3.40 8.86 -17.55
N SER A 218 -2.60 7.79 -17.51
CA SER A 218 -2.72 6.70 -16.54
C SER A 218 -1.81 6.93 -15.33
N ALA A 219 -2.24 6.52 -14.15
CA ALA A 219 -1.37 6.52 -12.97
C ALA A 219 -0.49 5.27 -12.88
N TYR A 220 -0.73 4.29 -13.73
CA TYR A 220 -0.15 2.95 -13.65
C TYR A 220 0.76 2.65 -14.82
N SER A 221 1.61 1.63 -14.64
CA SER A 221 2.51 1.16 -15.68
C SER A 221 1.76 0.44 -16.80
N VAL A 222 2.36 0.45 -17.99
CA VAL A 222 1.93 -0.44 -19.10
C VAL A 222 2.03 -1.91 -18.70
N ASN A 223 1.12 -2.74 -19.24
CA ASN A 223 1.11 -4.19 -19.02
C ASN A 223 2.05 -4.96 -19.97
N ASP A 224 2.71 -4.27 -20.90
CA ASP A 224 3.64 -4.87 -21.84
C ASP A 224 5.04 -5.12 -21.25
N LYS A 225 6.02 -5.49 -22.08
CA LYS A 225 7.39 -5.81 -21.64
C LYS A 225 8.23 -4.59 -21.22
N ARG A 226 7.76 -3.36 -21.51
CA ARG A 226 8.49 -2.12 -21.21
C ARG A 226 8.44 -1.79 -19.72
N GLY A 227 9.54 -1.30 -19.18
CA GLY A 227 9.63 -0.79 -17.81
C GLY A 227 9.51 -1.87 -16.72
N MET A 228 9.58 -1.41 -15.48
CA MET A 228 9.65 -2.28 -14.30
C MET A 228 8.29 -2.71 -13.73
N GLY A 229 7.19 -2.09 -14.18
CA GLY A 229 5.88 -2.24 -13.53
C GLY A 229 5.70 -1.33 -12.32
N ASN A 230 4.51 -1.39 -11.72
CA ASN A 230 4.16 -0.65 -10.51
C ASN A 230 4.95 -1.17 -9.30
N TYR A 231 5.40 -0.28 -8.41
CA TYR A 231 6.11 -0.65 -7.17
C TYR A 231 5.14 -0.66 -6.00
N MET A 232 4.77 -1.87 -5.59
CA MET A 232 3.84 -2.09 -4.48
C MET A 232 4.57 -2.21 -3.15
N VAL A 233 3.99 -1.62 -2.12
CA VAL A 233 4.41 -1.78 -0.73
C VAL A 233 3.25 -2.39 0.05
N MET A 234 3.48 -3.59 0.60
CA MET A 234 2.52 -4.29 1.44
C MET A 234 3.07 -4.39 2.86
N ASP A 235 2.24 -4.03 3.83
CA ASP A 235 2.51 -4.17 5.26
C ASP A 235 1.49 -5.13 5.87
N ILE A 236 1.95 -6.20 6.49
CA ILE A 236 1.12 -7.19 7.18
C ILE A 236 1.45 -7.11 8.67
N PHE A 237 0.42 -6.90 9.47
CA PHE A 237 0.52 -6.91 10.93
C PHE A 237 -0.27 -8.08 11.50
N ALA A 238 0.37 -8.82 12.41
CA ALA A 238 -0.26 -9.88 13.19
C ALA A 238 0.00 -9.63 14.67
N PRO A 239 -1.05 -9.62 15.51
CA PRO A 239 -0.89 -9.53 16.96
C PRO A 239 -0.35 -10.82 17.52
N GLY A 240 0.31 -10.74 18.68
CA GLY A 240 0.71 -11.92 19.45
C GLY A 240 -0.48 -12.64 20.08
N LEU A 241 -0.23 -13.86 20.49
CA LEU A 241 -1.25 -14.67 21.17
C LEU A 241 -1.77 -13.98 22.44
N GLY A 242 -3.10 -13.95 22.61
CA GLY A 242 -3.77 -13.31 23.74
C GLY A 242 -4.03 -11.80 23.57
N ALA A 243 -3.67 -11.20 22.44
CA ALA A 243 -4.04 -9.83 22.15
C ALA A 243 -5.57 -9.70 21.98
N THR A 244 -6.09 -8.58 22.40
CA THR A 244 -7.52 -8.26 22.44
C THR A 244 -7.85 -7.02 21.62
N ASP A 245 -9.11 -6.64 21.55
CA ASP A 245 -9.53 -5.40 20.93
C ASP A 245 -8.96 -4.14 21.63
N ASN A 246 -8.56 -4.23 22.89
CA ASN A 246 -7.92 -3.12 23.60
C ASN A 246 -6.46 -2.89 23.17
N ASP A 247 -5.82 -3.89 22.56
CA ASP A 247 -4.46 -3.81 22.09
C ASP A 247 -4.44 -3.19 20.70
N LYS A 248 -3.84 -2.02 20.58
CA LYS A 248 -3.78 -1.25 19.34
C LYS A 248 -2.33 -0.98 18.92
N LEU A 249 -2.12 -0.99 17.62
CA LEU A 249 -0.90 -0.53 16.99
C LEU A 249 -1.23 0.63 16.05
N ALA A 250 -0.47 1.70 16.12
CA ALA A 250 -0.55 2.82 15.19
C ALA A 250 0.72 2.92 14.36
N ILE A 251 0.56 3.16 13.04
CA ILE A 251 1.66 3.40 12.10
C ILE A 251 1.47 4.72 11.37
N SER A 252 2.53 5.52 11.35
CA SER A 252 2.62 6.77 10.58
C SER A 252 3.86 6.72 9.68
N SER A 253 3.80 7.37 8.55
CA SER A 253 4.92 7.47 7.63
C SER A 253 5.02 8.85 7.00
N ASN A 254 6.25 9.28 6.74
CA ASN A 254 6.55 10.30 5.76
C ASN A 254 7.35 9.64 4.63
N ALA A 255 6.85 9.73 3.39
CA ALA A 255 7.46 9.07 2.25
C ALA A 255 7.80 10.07 1.13
N SER A 256 8.88 9.80 0.40
CA SER A 256 9.30 10.55 -0.79
C SER A 256 9.72 9.60 -1.89
N LEU A 257 9.13 9.76 -3.06
CA LEU A 257 9.52 9.05 -4.27
C LEU A 257 10.47 9.93 -5.08
N TYR A 258 11.54 9.34 -5.59
CA TYR A 258 12.58 10.02 -6.37
C TYR A 258 12.66 9.41 -7.77
N TRP A 259 12.58 10.25 -8.80
CA TRP A 259 12.73 9.85 -10.19
C TRP A 259 13.41 10.95 -11.02
N HIS A 260 13.82 10.59 -12.21
CA HIS A 260 14.31 11.50 -13.24
C HIS A 260 13.44 11.35 -14.49
N GLU A 261 13.14 12.45 -15.12
CA GLU A 261 12.51 12.53 -16.44
C GLU A 261 13.56 12.94 -17.48
N LYS A 262 13.40 12.42 -18.68
CA LYS A 262 14.26 12.78 -19.81
C LYS A 262 13.55 13.79 -20.67
#